data_868bf0121db106ad229f6be91cbcee9c
#
_entry.id   868bf0121db106ad229f6be91cbcee9c
#
_cell.length_a   1.000
_cell.length_b   1.000
_cell.length_c   1.000
_cell.angle_alpha   90.00
_cell.angle_beta   90.00
_cell.angle_gamma   90.00
#
_symmetry.space_group_name_H-M   'P 1'
#
loop_
_entity.id
_entity.type
_entity.pdbx_description
1 polymer ?
#
loop_
_entity_poly.entity_id
_entity_poly.type
_entity_poly.pdbx_seq_one_letter_code
_entity_poly.pdbx_strand_id
1 'polypeptide(L)'
;MNKKVMFVLFSVLVVSALVLSACATPTAAPTQAPVATEAPVVTEAPVVTEAPVVTEAPKELGTPENPIIIALAPSATAEQLTVGGEAIAAKMNELTGLTYTVIIPNSYTALIEAMASGNAHVGFMPTLAYLLGKQAGAMDVKLVVVRNGSDFYGAQFIANADMGFTPYFDSATNTNTGDAATALAQFAGKRPCFTDPLSVSGYVIPSGVLKEQGVEFKTPAAVQGHPAVVQALYAGVTVSGENKVGAICDFGATYIDARTSDKIHADVMEKIVVIWRTDNIIPNDNISFSTAMPEDVGAKVYDGFVAMTAEEAGLEILKNAGYEIQGLKPAEDSFYDAFRSALQASGVDITTMVK
;
A
#
# COMPACT_ATOMS: atom_id res chain seq x y z
N MET A 1 46.69 -6.91 -34.13
CA MET A 1 45.80 -5.83 -33.69
C MET A 1 44.67 -6.47 -32.89
N ASN A 2 44.50 -6.11 -31.63
CA ASN A 2 43.64 -6.83 -30.69
C ASN A 2 42.16 -6.53 -30.99
N LYS A 3 41.30 -7.57 -31.02
CA LYS A 3 39.85 -7.48 -31.32
C LYS A 3 39.12 -6.38 -30.50
N LYS A 4 39.58 -6.08 -29.30
CA LYS A 4 39.04 -4.99 -28.46
C LYS A 4 39.33 -3.58 -29.00
N VAL A 5 40.48 -3.38 -29.67
CA VAL A 5 40.86 -2.07 -30.29
C VAL A 5 40.05 -1.83 -31.56
N MET A 6 39.71 -2.89 -32.29
CA MET A 6 38.89 -2.81 -33.51
C MET A 6 37.41 -2.45 -33.18
N PHE A 7 36.90 -2.90 -32.05
CA PHE A 7 35.52 -2.56 -31.60
C PHE A 7 35.41 -1.09 -31.15
N VAL A 8 36.41 -0.56 -30.46
CA VAL A 8 36.43 0.84 -30.03
C VAL A 8 36.57 1.79 -31.21
N LEU A 9 37.38 1.46 -32.20
CA LEU A 9 37.54 2.26 -33.44
C LEU A 9 36.27 2.27 -34.29
N PHE A 10 35.52 1.15 -34.34
CA PHE A 10 34.25 1.06 -35.05
C PHE A 10 33.14 1.86 -34.38
N SER A 11 33.09 1.87 -33.03
CA SER A 11 32.14 2.65 -32.27
C SER A 11 32.34 4.15 -32.36
N VAL A 12 33.59 4.62 -32.43
CA VAL A 12 33.92 6.05 -32.62
C VAL A 12 33.55 6.53 -34.03
N LEU A 13 33.69 5.68 -35.06
CA LEU A 13 33.35 6.05 -36.45
C LEU A 13 31.83 6.18 -36.66
N VAL A 14 31.01 5.36 -35.98
CA VAL A 14 29.56 5.41 -36.11
C VAL A 14 28.99 6.64 -35.39
N VAL A 15 29.58 7.08 -34.27
CA VAL A 15 29.13 8.27 -33.54
C VAL A 15 29.49 9.56 -34.30
N SER A 16 30.63 9.57 -35.06
CA SER A 16 31.03 10.74 -35.85
C SER A 16 30.20 10.97 -37.12
N ALA A 17 29.48 9.95 -37.62
CA ALA A 17 28.62 10.05 -38.80
C ALA A 17 27.21 10.63 -38.51
N LEU A 18 26.79 10.70 -37.26
CA LEU A 18 25.48 11.18 -36.87
C LEU A 18 25.40 12.67 -36.51
N VAL A 19 26.50 13.39 -36.49
CA VAL A 19 26.56 14.82 -36.07
C VAL A 19 26.57 15.80 -37.24
N LEU A 20 26.60 15.37 -38.50
CA LEU A 20 26.80 16.24 -39.69
C LEU A 20 25.54 16.44 -40.56
N SER A 21 24.36 16.16 -40.10
CA SER A 21 23.11 16.30 -40.89
C SER A 21 22.10 17.31 -40.32
N ALA A 22 22.57 18.42 -39.77
CA ALA A 22 21.63 19.50 -39.37
C ALA A 22 22.29 20.85 -39.67
N CYS A 23 22.07 21.42 -40.89
CA CYS A 23 21.95 22.84 -41.19
C CYS A 23 21.98 23.06 -42.71
N ALA A 24 20.82 23.11 -43.34
CA ALA A 24 20.63 23.83 -44.60
C ALA A 24 19.21 24.46 -44.59
N THR A 25 19.14 25.74 -44.23
CA THR A 25 17.94 26.56 -44.37
C THR A 25 17.94 27.16 -45.78
N PRO A 26 16.90 26.98 -46.61
CA PRO A 26 16.80 27.70 -47.87
C PRO A 26 16.32 29.14 -47.64
N THR A 27 17.12 30.09 -48.10
CA THR A 27 16.78 31.51 -48.16
C THR A 27 15.71 31.72 -49.24
N ALA A 28 14.53 32.19 -48.85
CA ALA A 28 13.49 32.58 -49.78
C ALA A 28 13.74 33.99 -50.36
N ALA A 29 13.68 34.13 -51.69
CA ALA A 29 13.75 35.41 -52.42
C ALA A 29 12.53 36.27 -52.14
N PRO A 30 12.63 37.62 -52.19
CA PRO A 30 11.51 38.51 -51.94
C PRO A 30 10.53 38.52 -53.10
N THR A 31 9.29 38.11 -52.85
CA THR A 31 8.15 38.23 -53.77
C THR A 31 7.49 39.57 -53.55
N GLN A 32 7.29 40.34 -54.65
CA GLN A 32 6.58 41.64 -54.68
C GLN A 32 5.15 41.52 -54.14
N ALA A 33 4.74 42.54 -53.39
CA ALA A 33 3.39 42.65 -52.84
C ALA A 33 2.34 42.87 -53.96
N PRO A 34 1.23 42.15 -53.95
CA PRO A 34 0.09 42.46 -54.83
C PRO A 34 -0.71 43.63 -54.26
N VAL A 35 -1.19 44.45 -55.21
CA VAL A 35 -2.06 45.62 -55.04
C VAL A 35 -3.35 45.25 -54.30
N ALA A 36 -3.71 46.06 -53.33
CA ALA A 36 -4.93 45.91 -52.57
C ALA A 36 -6.20 45.98 -53.44
N THR A 37 -6.95 44.89 -53.48
CA THR A 37 -8.31 44.87 -54.02
C THR A 37 -9.25 45.08 -52.84
N GLU A 38 -10.21 46.01 -53.03
CA GLU A 38 -11.20 46.33 -52.01
C GLU A 38 -11.93 45.09 -51.49
N ALA A 39 -12.06 45.01 -50.17
CA ALA A 39 -12.71 43.90 -49.47
C ALA A 39 -14.23 43.93 -49.73
N PRO A 40 -14.85 42.77 -49.98
CA PRO A 40 -16.32 42.70 -49.99
C PRO A 40 -16.86 42.92 -48.56
N VAL A 41 -17.98 43.65 -48.49
CA VAL A 41 -18.75 43.88 -47.26
C VAL A 41 -19.09 42.54 -46.62
N VAL A 42 -18.57 42.32 -45.43
CA VAL A 42 -18.89 41.13 -44.62
C VAL A 42 -20.32 41.31 -44.09
N THR A 43 -21.25 40.55 -44.65
CA THR A 43 -22.56 40.36 -44.06
C THR A 43 -22.38 39.62 -42.75
N GLU A 44 -22.80 40.22 -41.63
CA GLU A 44 -22.76 39.56 -40.32
C GLU A 44 -23.49 38.21 -40.40
N ALA A 45 -22.74 37.12 -40.09
CA ALA A 45 -23.35 35.81 -39.91
C ALA A 45 -24.31 35.84 -38.70
N PRO A 46 -25.42 35.11 -38.74
CA PRO A 46 -26.32 35.05 -37.59
C PRO A 46 -25.59 34.54 -36.38
N VAL A 47 -25.69 35.28 -35.27
CA VAL A 47 -25.19 34.86 -33.95
C VAL A 47 -25.86 33.53 -33.62
N VAL A 48 -25.11 32.45 -33.71
CA VAL A 48 -25.53 31.13 -33.19
C VAL A 48 -25.58 31.28 -31.68
N THR A 49 -26.79 31.44 -31.14
CA THR A 49 -27.00 31.34 -29.70
C THR A 49 -26.66 29.92 -29.30
N GLU A 50 -25.49 29.71 -28.64
CA GLU A 50 -25.19 28.45 -28.04
C GLU A 50 -26.34 28.05 -27.12
N ALA A 51 -26.86 26.86 -27.34
CA ALA A 51 -27.87 26.29 -26.45
C ALA A 51 -27.24 26.21 -25.04
N PRO A 52 -27.99 26.50 -23.96
CA PRO A 52 -27.47 26.40 -22.60
C PRO A 52 -26.92 25.00 -22.40
N VAL A 53 -25.63 24.90 -22.04
CA VAL A 53 -25.03 23.68 -21.59
C VAL A 53 -25.80 23.25 -20.33
N VAL A 54 -26.65 22.26 -20.46
CA VAL A 54 -27.34 21.65 -19.33
C VAL A 54 -26.24 20.95 -18.51
N THR A 55 -25.73 21.64 -17.52
CA THR A 55 -24.86 21.03 -16.53
C THR A 55 -25.75 20.07 -15.73
N GLU A 56 -25.62 18.77 -15.99
CA GLU A 56 -26.33 17.74 -15.21
C GLU A 56 -25.97 17.95 -13.73
N ALA A 57 -26.98 18.03 -12.85
CA ALA A 57 -26.73 18.19 -11.43
C ALA A 57 -25.83 17.03 -10.92
N PRO A 58 -24.86 17.29 -10.02
CA PRO A 58 -24.03 16.23 -9.47
C PRO A 58 -24.89 15.11 -8.92
N LYS A 59 -24.62 13.87 -9.35
CA LYS A 59 -25.35 12.69 -8.87
C LYS A 59 -25.10 12.52 -7.38
N GLU A 60 -26.17 12.31 -6.62
CA GLU A 60 -26.09 12.13 -5.17
C GLU A 60 -25.21 10.91 -4.83
N LEU A 61 -24.26 11.07 -3.90
CA LEU A 61 -23.36 10.02 -3.46
C LEU A 61 -24.13 8.95 -2.65
N GLY A 62 -23.86 7.69 -2.90
CA GLY A 62 -24.53 6.55 -2.27
C GLY A 62 -25.74 6.04 -3.05
N THR A 63 -25.98 6.53 -4.28
CA THR A 63 -26.98 5.99 -5.21
C THR A 63 -26.39 4.93 -6.13
N PRO A 64 -27.21 4.12 -6.83
CA PRO A 64 -26.71 3.18 -7.83
C PRO A 64 -25.88 3.82 -8.96
N GLU A 65 -26.19 5.07 -9.30
CA GLU A 65 -25.52 5.86 -10.35
C GLU A 65 -24.23 6.54 -9.85
N ASN A 66 -24.06 6.67 -8.51
CA ASN A 66 -22.88 7.22 -7.87
C ASN A 66 -22.64 6.54 -6.52
N PRO A 67 -22.16 5.26 -6.51
CA PRO A 67 -21.99 4.48 -5.29
C PRO A 67 -20.85 5.01 -4.42
N ILE A 68 -20.92 4.74 -3.12
CA ILE A 68 -19.80 4.95 -2.22
C ILE A 68 -18.73 3.90 -2.53
N ILE A 69 -17.50 4.34 -2.77
CA ILE A 69 -16.38 3.47 -3.09
C ILE A 69 -15.59 3.19 -1.81
N ILE A 70 -15.53 1.92 -1.41
CA ILE A 70 -14.70 1.43 -0.31
C ILE A 70 -13.39 0.93 -0.92
N ALA A 71 -12.26 1.49 -0.49
CA ALA A 71 -10.93 1.07 -0.92
C ALA A 71 -10.26 0.24 0.19
N LEU A 72 -9.79 -0.94 -0.17
CA LEU A 72 -9.14 -1.88 0.74
C LEU A 72 -7.64 -1.94 0.48
N ALA A 73 -6.82 -1.80 1.53
CA ALA A 73 -5.38 -1.96 1.43
C ALA A 73 -5.01 -3.40 1.00
N PRO A 74 -4.06 -3.59 0.07
CA PRO A 74 -3.65 -4.91 -0.40
C PRO A 74 -2.72 -5.63 0.57
N SER A 75 -3.15 -5.79 1.83
CA SER A 75 -2.38 -6.41 2.92
C SER A 75 -2.67 -7.89 3.14
N ALA A 76 -3.76 -8.40 2.54
CA ALA A 76 -4.16 -9.79 2.56
C ALA A 76 -4.17 -10.39 1.13
N THR A 77 -4.68 -11.61 0.94
CA THR A 77 -4.79 -12.19 -0.40
C THR A 77 -5.90 -11.50 -1.20
N ALA A 78 -5.73 -11.43 -2.53
CA ALA A 78 -6.74 -10.81 -3.40
C ALA A 78 -8.12 -11.48 -3.25
N GLU A 79 -8.15 -12.80 -3.07
CA GLU A 79 -9.40 -13.54 -2.85
C GLU A 79 -10.10 -13.12 -1.55
N GLN A 80 -9.35 -13.06 -0.42
CA GLN A 80 -9.90 -12.63 0.86
C GLN A 80 -10.45 -11.21 0.80
N LEU A 81 -9.70 -10.28 0.18
CA LEU A 81 -10.10 -8.88 0.05
C LEU A 81 -11.31 -8.72 -0.86
N THR A 82 -11.40 -9.48 -1.96
CA THR A 82 -12.55 -9.41 -2.87
C THR A 82 -13.80 -9.92 -2.18
N VAL A 83 -13.78 -11.15 -1.67
CA VAL A 83 -14.94 -11.76 -1.01
C VAL A 83 -15.35 -10.97 0.24
N GLY A 84 -14.39 -10.59 1.07
CA GLY A 84 -14.65 -9.82 2.28
C GLY A 84 -15.15 -8.40 1.99
N GLY A 85 -14.58 -7.74 1.00
CA GLY A 85 -15.01 -6.41 0.57
C GLY A 85 -16.43 -6.39 0.03
N GLU A 86 -16.78 -7.35 -0.82
CA GLU A 86 -18.15 -7.52 -1.32
C GLU A 86 -19.15 -7.78 -0.18
N ALA A 87 -18.77 -8.61 0.80
CA ALA A 87 -19.61 -8.87 1.98
C ALA A 87 -19.78 -7.61 2.85
N ILE A 88 -18.73 -6.81 3.04
CA ILE A 88 -18.80 -5.51 3.73
C ILE A 88 -19.75 -4.57 2.97
N ALA A 89 -19.59 -4.42 1.65
CA ALA A 89 -20.42 -3.55 0.84
C ALA A 89 -21.90 -3.95 0.90
N ALA A 90 -22.19 -5.24 0.80
CA ALA A 90 -23.57 -5.76 0.91
C ALA A 90 -24.18 -5.49 2.28
N LYS A 91 -23.43 -5.73 3.37
CA LYS A 91 -23.92 -5.48 4.74
C LYS A 91 -24.10 -3.99 5.00
N MET A 92 -23.20 -3.15 4.52
CA MET A 92 -23.35 -1.69 4.61
C MET A 92 -24.55 -1.17 3.84
N ASN A 93 -24.85 -1.74 2.66
CA ASN A 93 -26.08 -1.42 1.92
C ASN A 93 -27.34 -1.78 2.73
N GLU A 94 -27.38 -2.97 3.35
CA GLU A 94 -28.47 -3.40 4.23
C GLU A 94 -28.68 -2.43 5.40
N LEU A 95 -27.59 -2.02 6.07
CA LEU A 95 -27.65 -1.20 7.28
C LEU A 95 -27.96 0.28 7.00
N THR A 96 -27.50 0.80 5.87
CA THR A 96 -27.58 2.26 5.60
C THR A 96 -28.55 2.63 4.49
N GLY A 97 -28.94 1.68 3.64
CA GLY A 97 -29.71 1.92 2.42
C GLY A 97 -28.92 2.60 1.30
N LEU A 98 -27.60 2.83 1.48
CA LEU A 98 -26.72 3.43 0.47
C LEU A 98 -26.09 2.35 -0.41
N THR A 99 -25.75 2.71 -1.64
CA THR A 99 -25.06 1.78 -2.56
C THR A 99 -23.55 1.88 -2.42
N TYR A 100 -22.88 0.74 -2.37
CA TYR A 100 -21.44 0.63 -2.21
C TYR A 100 -20.81 -0.21 -3.32
N THR A 101 -19.57 0.13 -3.67
CA THR A 101 -18.67 -0.70 -4.47
C THR A 101 -17.31 -0.80 -3.79
N VAL A 102 -16.51 -1.81 -4.16
CA VAL A 102 -15.20 -2.05 -3.55
C VAL A 102 -14.11 -1.98 -4.62
N ILE A 103 -13.00 -1.36 -4.27
CA ILE A 103 -11.77 -1.40 -5.05
C ILE A 103 -10.62 -1.90 -4.18
N ILE A 104 -9.66 -2.57 -4.81
CA ILE A 104 -8.44 -3.04 -4.17
C ILE A 104 -7.27 -2.46 -4.98
N PRO A 105 -6.72 -1.30 -4.58
CA PRO A 105 -5.55 -0.73 -5.21
C PRO A 105 -4.35 -1.69 -5.16
N ASN A 106 -3.41 -1.57 -6.10
CA ASN A 106 -2.26 -2.45 -6.19
C ASN A 106 -1.11 -2.10 -5.23
N SER A 107 -1.19 -0.96 -4.53
CA SER A 107 -0.23 -0.51 -3.54
C SER A 107 -0.87 0.44 -2.52
N TYR A 108 -0.18 0.70 -1.40
CA TYR A 108 -0.64 1.69 -0.42
C TYR A 108 -0.58 3.12 -0.97
N THR A 109 0.37 3.41 -1.85
CA THR A 109 0.42 4.70 -2.57
C THR A 109 -0.83 4.89 -3.43
N ALA A 110 -1.19 3.88 -4.24
CA ALA A 110 -2.40 3.94 -5.06
C ALA A 110 -3.69 4.05 -4.22
N LEU A 111 -3.71 3.46 -3.01
CA LEU A 111 -4.80 3.63 -2.05
C LEU A 111 -4.92 5.09 -1.58
N ILE A 112 -3.80 5.73 -1.22
CA ILE A 112 -3.76 7.14 -0.83
C ILE A 112 -4.24 8.02 -1.99
N GLU A 113 -3.75 7.77 -3.20
CA GLU A 113 -4.13 8.51 -4.40
C GLU A 113 -5.64 8.38 -4.73
N ALA A 114 -6.21 7.18 -4.56
CA ALA A 114 -7.64 6.96 -4.76
C ALA A 114 -8.48 7.80 -3.79
N MET A 115 -8.08 7.88 -2.51
CA MET A 115 -8.73 8.73 -1.51
C MET A 115 -8.56 10.22 -1.82
N ALA A 116 -7.36 10.64 -2.22
CA ALA A 116 -7.03 12.04 -2.47
C ALA A 116 -7.72 12.59 -3.73
N SER A 117 -7.93 11.76 -4.75
CA SER A 117 -8.59 12.15 -6.00
C SER A 117 -10.12 12.05 -5.96
N GLY A 118 -10.71 11.56 -4.84
CA GLY A 118 -12.14 11.29 -4.74
C GLY A 118 -12.60 10.02 -5.47
N ASN A 119 -11.66 9.18 -5.94
CA ASN A 119 -11.97 7.87 -6.52
C ASN A 119 -12.22 6.79 -5.45
N ALA A 120 -12.07 7.14 -4.17
CA ALA A 120 -12.50 6.35 -3.03
C ALA A 120 -13.03 7.29 -1.94
N HIS A 121 -14.08 6.85 -1.24
CA HIS A 121 -14.77 7.64 -0.23
C HIS A 121 -14.50 7.12 1.17
N VAL A 122 -14.31 5.81 1.31
CA VAL A 122 -13.97 5.09 2.54
C VAL A 122 -12.70 4.29 2.30
N GLY A 123 -11.70 4.42 3.16
CA GLY A 123 -10.45 3.67 3.07
C GLY A 123 -10.23 2.81 4.31
N PHE A 124 -9.93 1.52 4.10
CA PHE A 124 -9.33 0.68 5.14
C PHE A 124 -7.82 0.92 5.08
N MET A 125 -7.35 1.83 5.93
CA MET A 125 -6.04 2.45 5.82
C MET A 125 -5.04 1.83 6.79
N PRO A 126 -3.91 1.29 6.30
CA PRO A 126 -2.75 1.04 7.15
C PRO A 126 -2.24 2.34 7.78
N THR A 127 -1.68 2.25 8.99
CA THR A 127 -1.27 3.39 9.80
C THR A 127 -0.46 4.43 9.04
N LEU A 128 0.59 4.01 8.34
CA LEU A 128 1.46 4.95 7.63
C LEU A 128 0.77 5.56 6.41
N ALA A 129 -0.02 4.76 5.68
CA ALA A 129 -0.81 5.26 4.56
C ALA A 129 -1.83 6.32 5.02
N TYR A 130 -2.45 6.10 6.19
CA TYR A 130 -3.31 7.10 6.82
C TYR A 130 -2.54 8.40 7.13
N LEU A 131 -1.38 8.32 7.80
CA LEU A 131 -0.59 9.50 8.18
C LEU A 131 -0.23 10.34 6.95
N LEU A 132 0.18 9.71 5.87
CA LEU A 132 0.50 10.38 4.60
C LEU A 132 -0.74 11.00 3.94
N GLY A 133 -1.85 10.27 3.88
CA GLY A 133 -3.10 10.76 3.34
C GLY A 133 -3.69 11.91 4.16
N LYS A 134 -3.59 11.85 5.48
CA LYS A 134 -3.97 12.94 6.39
C LYS A 134 -3.10 14.19 6.17
N GLN A 135 -1.79 14.02 6.05
CA GLN A 135 -0.86 15.11 5.75
C GLN A 135 -1.19 15.79 4.41
N ALA A 136 -1.61 15.00 3.42
CA ALA A 136 -2.07 15.51 2.12
C ALA A 136 -3.48 16.14 2.16
N GLY A 137 -4.16 16.14 3.30
CA GLY A 137 -5.53 16.66 3.44
C GLY A 137 -6.60 15.80 2.76
N ALA A 138 -6.28 14.55 2.42
CA ALA A 138 -7.14 13.68 1.62
C ALA A 138 -8.22 12.98 2.46
N MET A 139 -8.00 12.76 3.75
CA MET A 139 -8.86 11.92 4.57
C MET A 139 -8.78 12.24 6.07
N ASP A 140 -9.82 11.83 6.79
CA ASP A 140 -9.89 11.84 8.25
C ASP A 140 -10.21 10.44 8.78
N VAL A 141 -9.49 10.01 9.83
CA VAL A 141 -9.83 8.78 10.54
C VAL A 141 -11.18 8.94 11.25
N LYS A 142 -11.95 7.87 11.26
CA LYS A 142 -13.23 7.79 11.99
C LYS A 142 -13.25 6.66 13.00
N LEU A 143 -12.69 5.51 12.64
CA LEU A 143 -12.69 4.31 13.46
C LEU A 143 -11.32 3.63 13.39
N VAL A 144 -10.79 3.18 14.52
CA VAL A 144 -9.60 2.32 14.59
C VAL A 144 -10.02 0.87 14.79
N VAL A 145 -9.32 -0.02 14.14
CA VAL A 145 -9.54 -1.47 14.23
C VAL A 145 -9.05 -2.01 15.57
N VAL A 146 -9.83 -2.91 16.16
CA VAL A 146 -9.44 -3.70 17.33
C VAL A 146 -9.18 -5.14 16.91
N ARG A 147 -8.00 -5.67 17.28
CA ARG A 147 -7.58 -7.06 17.09
C ARG A 147 -7.01 -7.60 18.40
N ASN A 148 -7.40 -8.82 18.77
CA ASN A 148 -6.93 -9.45 20.02
C ASN A 148 -7.09 -8.55 21.26
N GLY A 149 -8.19 -7.78 21.31
CA GLY A 149 -8.50 -6.86 22.39
C GLY A 149 -7.66 -5.57 22.41
N SER A 150 -6.81 -5.33 21.42
CA SER A 150 -5.91 -4.17 21.32
C SER A 150 -6.16 -3.36 20.04
N ASP A 151 -5.96 -2.06 20.13
CA ASP A 151 -5.87 -1.10 19.03
C ASP A 151 -4.41 -0.85 18.60
N PHE A 152 -3.47 -1.62 19.16
CA PHE A 152 -2.05 -1.63 18.79
C PHE A 152 -1.57 -3.07 18.51
N TYR A 153 -0.57 -3.20 17.64
CA TYR A 153 0.06 -4.46 17.29
C TYR A 153 1.57 -4.31 17.12
N GLY A 154 2.25 -5.42 16.89
CA GLY A 154 3.69 -5.47 16.66
C GLY A 154 4.06 -6.13 15.34
N ALA A 155 5.34 -6.04 15.01
CA ALA A 155 5.95 -6.78 13.92
C ALA A 155 6.63 -8.05 14.44
N GLN A 156 6.74 -9.06 13.58
CA GLN A 156 7.51 -10.26 13.85
C GLN A 156 8.46 -10.58 12.72
N PHE A 157 9.61 -11.13 13.06
CA PHE A 157 10.54 -11.75 12.14
C PHE A 157 10.30 -13.25 12.13
N ILE A 158 10.12 -13.81 10.94
CA ILE A 158 9.79 -15.21 10.71
C ILE A 158 10.74 -15.83 9.69
N ALA A 159 10.94 -17.12 9.78
CA ALA A 159 11.74 -17.87 8.83
C ALA A 159 11.24 -19.33 8.70
N ASN A 160 11.61 -19.99 7.60
CA ASN A 160 11.41 -21.43 7.49
C ASN A 160 12.32 -22.15 8.50
N ALA A 161 11.81 -23.12 9.25
CA ALA A 161 12.53 -23.87 10.26
C ALA A 161 13.77 -24.59 9.67
N ASP A 162 13.71 -25.03 8.41
CA ASP A 162 14.81 -25.69 7.72
C ASP A 162 16.01 -24.76 7.46
N MET A 163 15.83 -23.41 7.58
CA MET A 163 16.94 -22.45 7.54
C MET A 163 17.92 -22.63 8.71
N GLY A 164 17.43 -23.15 9.84
CA GLY A 164 18.23 -23.39 11.02
C GLY A 164 18.61 -22.14 11.81
N PHE A 165 17.84 -21.06 11.66
CA PHE A 165 17.94 -19.91 12.57
C PHE A 165 17.45 -20.31 13.96
N THR A 166 18.10 -19.77 14.98
CA THR A 166 17.69 -19.97 16.37
C THR A 166 16.47 -19.08 16.68
N PRO A 167 15.32 -19.65 17.08
CA PRO A 167 14.21 -18.86 17.57
C PRO A 167 14.54 -18.21 18.92
N TYR A 168 14.32 -16.91 19.01
CA TYR A 168 14.40 -16.14 20.27
C TYR A 168 13.01 -15.67 20.71
N PHE A 169 12.00 -16.49 20.43
CA PHE A 169 10.61 -16.26 20.81
C PHE A 169 10.02 -17.58 21.32
N ASP A 170 9.43 -17.53 22.51
CA ASP A 170 8.69 -18.64 23.09
C ASP A 170 7.19 -18.44 22.87
N SER A 171 6.60 -19.30 22.05
CA SER A 171 5.17 -19.24 21.72
C SER A 171 4.26 -19.64 22.89
N ALA A 172 4.76 -20.40 23.86
CA ALA A 172 3.97 -20.82 25.01
C ALA A 172 3.75 -19.67 26.02
N THR A 173 4.78 -18.84 26.20
CA THR A 173 4.71 -17.64 27.06
C THR A 173 4.41 -16.35 26.30
N ASN A 174 4.42 -16.41 24.96
CA ASN A 174 4.27 -15.26 24.06
C ASN A 174 5.30 -14.15 24.33
N THR A 175 6.54 -14.52 24.65
CA THR A 175 7.63 -13.58 24.99
C THR A 175 8.89 -13.86 24.21
N ASN A 176 9.70 -12.82 23.99
CA ASN A 176 11.06 -12.99 23.49
C ASN A 176 11.95 -13.59 24.58
N THR A 177 12.83 -14.53 24.19
CA THR A 177 13.81 -15.19 25.07
C THR A 177 15.22 -14.60 24.92
N GLY A 178 15.39 -13.62 24.04
CA GLY A 178 16.62 -12.88 23.80
C GLY A 178 16.34 -11.47 23.29
N ASP A 179 17.35 -10.61 23.38
CA ASP A 179 17.27 -9.25 22.86
C ASP A 179 17.34 -9.18 21.32
N ALA A 180 17.00 -8.03 20.76
CA ALA A 180 16.98 -7.80 19.32
C ALA A 180 18.36 -8.00 18.69
N ALA A 181 19.44 -7.52 19.36
CA ALA A 181 20.79 -7.60 18.82
C ALA A 181 21.21 -9.06 18.61
N THR A 182 20.99 -9.90 19.62
CA THR A 182 21.30 -11.33 19.56
C THR A 182 20.42 -12.07 18.54
N ALA A 183 19.12 -11.81 18.56
CA ALA A 183 18.16 -12.52 17.72
C ALA A 183 18.34 -12.18 16.23
N LEU A 184 18.59 -10.91 15.89
CA LEU A 184 18.60 -10.43 14.51
C LEU A 184 19.99 -10.51 13.86
N ALA A 185 21.08 -10.63 14.62
CA ALA A 185 22.44 -10.77 14.08
C ALA A 185 22.57 -11.91 13.06
N GLN A 186 21.80 -12.98 13.23
CA GLN A 186 21.79 -14.13 12.32
C GLN A 186 21.24 -13.83 10.91
N PHE A 187 20.61 -12.67 10.71
CA PHE A 187 20.13 -12.22 9.40
C PHE A 187 21.18 -11.45 8.58
N ALA A 188 22.39 -11.25 9.11
CA ALA A 188 23.46 -10.59 8.40
C ALA A 188 23.78 -11.29 7.06
N GLY A 189 23.77 -10.53 5.96
CA GLY A 189 23.98 -11.03 4.61
C GLY A 189 22.87 -11.93 4.05
N LYS A 190 21.71 -12.02 4.70
CA LYS A 190 20.55 -12.78 4.26
C LYS A 190 19.58 -11.92 3.48
N ARG A 191 18.69 -12.54 2.69
CA ARG A 191 17.66 -11.83 1.91
C ARG A 191 16.32 -11.86 2.66
N PRO A 192 15.75 -10.71 3.03
CA PRO A 192 14.40 -10.65 3.56
C PRO A 192 13.32 -10.71 2.47
N CYS A 193 12.14 -11.25 2.80
CA CYS A 193 10.87 -10.90 2.17
C CYS A 193 10.23 -9.77 2.95
N PHE A 194 10.00 -8.65 2.27
CA PHE A 194 9.27 -7.50 2.80
C PHE A 194 8.04 -7.20 1.94
N THR A 195 7.04 -6.60 2.56
CA THR A 195 5.79 -6.21 1.89
C THR A 195 5.91 -4.81 1.27
N ASP A 196 4.80 -4.10 1.10
CA ASP A 196 4.77 -2.72 0.60
C ASP A 196 5.71 -1.81 1.42
N PRO A 197 6.48 -0.90 0.80
CA PRO A 197 7.37 0.03 1.50
C PRO A 197 6.69 0.90 2.56
N LEU A 198 5.38 1.13 2.45
CA LEU A 198 4.57 1.85 3.44
C LEU A 198 3.96 0.92 4.52
N SER A 199 4.23 -0.38 4.46
CA SER A 199 3.79 -1.32 5.50
C SER A 199 4.65 -1.18 6.74
N VAL A 200 4.05 -0.76 7.85
CA VAL A 200 4.79 -0.52 9.11
C VAL A 200 5.40 -1.81 9.63
N SER A 201 4.63 -2.89 9.72
CA SER A 201 5.09 -4.18 10.25
C SER A 201 5.78 -5.09 9.24
N GLY A 202 5.55 -4.87 7.93
CA GLY A 202 6.14 -5.68 6.86
C GLY A 202 7.39 -5.08 6.24
N TYR A 203 7.71 -3.81 6.55
CA TYR A 203 8.87 -3.12 6.00
C TYR A 203 9.50 -2.09 6.95
N VAL A 204 8.75 -1.04 7.37
CA VAL A 204 9.33 0.15 8.04
C VAL A 204 10.00 -0.19 9.35
N ILE A 205 9.25 -0.75 10.30
CA ILE A 205 9.80 -1.15 11.61
C ILE A 205 10.85 -2.25 11.47
N PRO A 206 10.60 -3.36 10.74
CA PRO A 206 11.62 -4.39 10.57
C PRO A 206 12.93 -3.90 9.97
N SER A 207 12.89 -3.10 8.92
CA SER A 207 14.11 -2.55 8.31
C SER A 207 14.82 -1.56 9.23
N GLY A 208 14.06 -0.76 9.97
CA GLY A 208 14.58 0.17 10.98
C GLY A 208 15.30 -0.56 12.11
N VAL A 209 14.67 -1.59 12.71
CA VAL A 209 15.26 -2.39 13.79
C VAL A 209 16.51 -3.12 13.29
N LEU A 210 16.50 -3.75 12.12
CA LEU A 210 17.71 -4.37 11.55
C LEU A 210 18.85 -3.36 11.40
N LYS A 211 18.56 -2.16 10.89
CA LYS A 211 19.56 -1.10 10.75
C LYS A 211 20.08 -0.61 12.09
N GLU A 212 19.21 -0.43 13.08
CA GLU A 212 19.59 -0.05 14.45
C GLU A 212 20.54 -1.06 15.08
N GLN A 213 20.30 -2.35 14.84
CA GLN A 213 21.18 -3.43 15.33
C GLN A 213 22.42 -3.64 14.44
N GLY A 214 22.66 -2.80 13.44
CA GLY A 214 23.81 -2.93 12.54
C GLY A 214 23.77 -4.14 11.61
N VAL A 215 22.59 -4.72 11.37
CA VAL A 215 22.40 -5.90 10.53
C VAL A 215 22.25 -5.48 9.08
N GLU A 216 23.30 -5.70 8.29
CA GLU A 216 23.25 -5.53 6.83
C GLU A 216 22.62 -6.76 6.17
N PHE A 217 21.65 -6.55 5.28
CA PHE A 217 20.95 -7.60 4.56
C PHE A 217 21.00 -7.38 3.05
N LYS A 218 20.76 -8.44 2.27
CA LYS A 218 20.67 -8.35 0.80
C LYS A 218 19.40 -7.60 0.38
N THR A 219 19.40 -7.12 -0.88
CA THR A 219 18.21 -6.50 -1.49
C THR A 219 16.97 -7.35 -1.21
N PRO A 220 15.92 -6.78 -0.60
CA PRO A 220 14.71 -7.50 -0.27
C PRO A 220 14.02 -8.12 -1.49
N ALA A 221 13.38 -9.26 -1.31
CA ALA A 221 12.33 -9.70 -2.21
C ALA A 221 11.04 -8.98 -1.81
N ALA A 222 10.51 -8.15 -2.71
CA ALA A 222 9.22 -7.50 -2.53
C ALA A 222 8.11 -8.50 -2.82
N VAL A 223 7.19 -8.69 -1.87
CA VAL A 223 6.01 -9.55 -2.00
C VAL A 223 4.75 -8.79 -1.60
N GLN A 224 3.63 -9.09 -2.23
CA GLN A 224 2.41 -8.35 -1.98
C GLN A 224 1.61 -8.97 -0.84
N GLY A 225 1.53 -8.24 0.28
CA GLY A 225 0.79 -8.62 1.47
C GLY A 225 1.52 -9.61 2.38
N HIS A 226 1.06 -9.69 3.61
CA HIS A 226 1.69 -10.51 4.65
C HIS A 226 1.55 -12.03 4.42
N PRO A 227 0.42 -12.55 3.90
CA PRO A 227 0.33 -13.97 3.55
C PRO A 227 1.36 -14.39 2.50
N ALA A 228 1.70 -13.50 1.54
CA ALA A 228 2.72 -13.79 0.53
C ALA A 228 4.13 -13.93 1.12
N VAL A 229 4.44 -13.24 2.23
CA VAL A 229 5.70 -13.46 2.98
C VAL A 229 5.73 -14.87 3.54
N VAL A 230 4.65 -15.32 4.18
CA VAL A 230 4.54 -16.67 4.75
C VAL A 230 4.69 -17.73 3.67
N GLN A 231 3.99 -17.57 2.55
CA GLN A 231 4.06 -18.50 1.41
C GLN A 231 5.44 -18.53 0.76
N ALA A 232 6.10 -17.36 0.62
CA ALA A 232 7.45 -17.28 0.07
C ALA A 232 8.48 -18.02 0.94
N LEU A 233 8.35 -17.95 2.24
CA LEU A 233 9.19 -18.71 3.19
C LEU A 233 8.83 -20.20 3.18
N TYR A 234 7.54 -20.53 3.03
CA TYR A 234 7.08 -21.91 2.97
C TYR A 234 7.55 -22.63 1.68
N ALA A 235 7.83 -21.88 0.59
CA ALA A 235 8.32 -22.44 -0.67
C ALA A 235 9.61 -23.27 -0.53
N GLY A 236 10.25 -23.23 0.64
CA GLY A 236 11.31 -24.14 1.04
C GLY A 236 12.72 -23.54 1.03
N VAL A 237 13.66 -24.40 1.37
CA VAL A 237 15.07 -24.08 1.56
C VAL A 237 15.92 -24.97 0.64
N THR A 238 16.83 -24.36 -0.09
CA THR A 238 17.85 -25.08 -0.88
C THR A 238 19.13 -25.20 -0.04
N VAL A 239 19.70 -26.39 -0.01
CA VAL A 239 20.95 -26.68 0.70
C VAL A 239 22.09 -26.87 -0.31
N SER A 240 23.17 -26.11 -0.19
CA SER A 240 24.39 -26.25 -0.99
C SER A 240 25.61 -26.26 -0.07
N GLY A 241 26.16 -27.45 0.22
CA GLY A 241 27.17 -27.65 1.24
C GLY A 241 26.65 -27.23 2.61
N GLU A 242 27.36 -26.34 3.30
CA GLU A 242 26.95 -25.79 4.60
C GLU A 242 25.98 -24.62 4.47
N ASN A 243 25.77 -24.10 3.26
CA ASN A 243 24.91 -22.95 3.04
C ASN A 243 23.45 -23.37 2.83
N LYS A 244 22.55 -22.72 3.58
CA LYS A 244 21.10 -22.80 3.42
C LYS A 244 20.57 -21.48 2.89
N VAL A 245 19.76 -21.53 1.83
CA VAL A 245 19.18 -20.35 1.16
C VAL A 245 17.71 -20.62 0.93
N GLY A 246 16.84 -19.70 1.33
CA GLY A 246 15.42 -19.77 1.01
C GLY A 246 15.17 -19.67 -0.50
N ALA A 247 14.17 -20.37 -0.98
CA ALA A 247 13.83 -20.39 -2.40
C ALA A 247 13.56 -18.98 -2.97
N ILE A 248 12.92 -18.11 -2.18
CA ILE A 248 12.60 -16.72 -2.54
C ILE A 248 13.37 -15.76 -1.62
N CYS A 249 13.30 -15.97 -0.31
CA CYS A 249 13.96 -15.19 0.72
C CYS A 249 14.37 -16.09 1.90
N ASP A 250 15.33 -15.64 2.70
CA ASP A 250 15.89 -16.39 3.80
C ASP A 250 15.09 -16.20 5.09
N PHE A 251 14.51 -15.03 5.28
CA PHE A 251 13.62 -14.65 6.37
C PHE A 251 12.60 -13.60 5.89
N GLY A 252 11.64 -13.25 6.73
CA GLY A 252 10.67 -12.23 6.38
C GLY A 252 10.12 -11.51 7.60
N ALA A 253 9.36 -10.45 7.36
CA ALA A 253 8.69 -9.69 8.40
C ALA A 253 7.21 -9.51 8.11
N THR A 254 6.40 -9.60 9.16
CA THR A 254 4.93 -9.49 9.06
C THR A 254 4.35 -8.85 10.32
N TYR A 255 3.04 -8.56 10.30
CA TYR A 255 2.31 -8.34 11.54
C TYR A 255 2.23 -9.63 12.38
N ILE A 256 1.96 -9.49 13.68
CA ILE A 256 1.75 -10.59 14.64
C ILE A 256 0.26 -11.01 14.62
N ASP A 257 -0.15 -12.21 14.19
CA ASP A 257 0.66 -13.29 13.63
C ASP A 257 0.13 -13.64 12.24
N ALA A 258 0.81 -13.23 11.18
CA ALA A 258 0.36 -13.45 9.81
C ALA A 258 0.35 -14.93 9.37
N ARG A 259 1.00 -15.83 10.10
CA ARG A 259 0.96 -17.27 9.83
C ARG A 259 -0.44 -17.84 9.94
N THR A 260 -1.28 -17.25 10.80
CA THR A 260 -2.69 -17.63 10.98
C THR A 260 -3.55 -17.37 9.76
N SER A 261 -3.10 -16.48 8.86
CA SER A 261 -3.78 -16.16 7.60
C SER A 261 -3.57 -17.20 6.51
N ASP A 262 -2.53 -18.05 6.64
CA ASP A 262 -2.32 -19.16 5.69
C ASP A 262 -3.34 -20.28 5.97
N LYS A 263 -4.26 -20.46 5.03
CA LYS A 263 -5.29 -21.51 5.09
C LYS A 263 -4.97 -22.70 4.19
N ILE A 264 -3.83 -22.66 3.49
CA ILE A 264 -3.42 -23.68 2.52
C ILE A 264 -2.59 -24.78 3.19
N HIS A 265 -1.69 -24.37 4.10
CA HIS A 265 -0.71 -25.28 4.68
C HIS A 265 -1.05 -25.59 6.14
N ALA A 266 -1.45 -26.82 6.41
CA ALA A 266 -1.87 -27.26 7.75
C ALA A 266 -0.71 -27.23 8.78
N ASP A 267 0.55 -27.36 8.32
CA ASP A 267 1.76 -27.37 9.14
C ASP A 267 2.50 -26.02 9.16
N VAL A 268 1.86 -24.94 8.69
CA VAL A 268 2.50 -23.61 8.59
C VAL A 268 3.08 -23.12 9.91
N MET A 269 2.41 -23.40 11.04
CA MET A 269 2.85 -22.97 12.36
C MET A 269 4.12 -23.70 12.84
N GLU A 270 4.37 -24.91 12.35
CA GLU A 270 5.57 -25.69 12.62
C GLU A 270 6.69 -25.36 11.63
N LYS A 271 6.32 -25.17 10.35
CA LYS A 271 7.26 -24.93 9.26
C LYS A 271 7.80 -23.51 9.27
N ILE A 272 6.99 -22.53 9.61
CA ILE A 272 7.38 -21.12 9.69
C ILE A 272 7.45 -20.70 11.14
N VAL A 273 8.68 -20.57 11.64
CA VAL A 273 8.97 -20.23 13.04
C VAL A 273 9.13 -18.73 13.25
N VAL A 274 8.69 -18.25 14.41
CA VAL A 274 8.96 -16.87 14.83
C VAL A 274 10.36 -16.80 15.39
N ILE A 275 11.16 -15.88 14.88
CA ILE A 275 12.52 -15.64 15.35
C ILE A 275 12.53 -14.62 16.48
N TRP A 276 11.79 -13.50 16.29
CA TRP A 276 11.73 -12.44 17.28
C TRP A 276 10.51 -11.53 17.01
N ARG A 277 10.00 -10.85 18.03
CA ARG A 277 8.87 -9.91 17.94
C ARG A 277 9.21 -8.54 18.49
N THR A 278 8.66 -7.49 17.90
CA THR A 278 8.69 -6.15 18.51
C THR A 278 7.59 -6.02 19.57
N ASP A 279 7.65 -4.97 20.38
CA ASP A 279 6.52 -4.55 21.20
C ASP A 279 5.32 -4.14 20.35
N ASN A 280 4.13 -4.11 20.94
CA ASN A 280 2.90 -3.66 20.29
C ASN A 280 2.80 -2.12 20.31
N ILE A 281 3.59 -1.47 19.49
CA ILE A 281 3.67 0.00 19.40
C ILE A 281 3.03 0.58 18.14
N ILE A 282 2.64 -0.27 17.21
CA ILE A 282 2.06 0.14 15.93
C ILE A 282 0.54 0.28 16.12
N PRO A 283 -0.05 1.47 15.90
CA PRO A 283 -1.51 1.59 15.85
C PRO A 283 -2.10 0.66 14.80
N ASN A 284 -3.23 0.04 15.09
CA ASN A 284 -3.92 -0.79 14.10
C ASN A 284 -4.39 0.03 12.90
N ASP A 285 -4.75 -0.67 11.82
CA ASP A 285 -5.41 -0.09 10.66
C ASP A 285 -6.68 0.64 11.09
N ASN A 286 -7.15 1.53 10.24
CA ASN A 286 -8.31 2.36 10.54
C ASN A 286 -9.27 2.44 9.34
N ILE A 287 -10.49 2.86 9.61
CA ILE A 287 -11.46 3.27 8.61
C ILE A 287 -11.44 4.79 8.56
N SER A 288 -10.94 5.31 7.44
CA SER A 288 -10.88 6.74 7.15
C SER A 288 -11.88 7.12 6.08
N PHE A 289 -12.40 8.33 6.17
CA PHE A 289 -13.29 8.91 5.17
C PHE A 289 -12.58 10.01 4.39
N SER A 290 -12.82 10.08 3.09
CA SER A 290 -12.37 11.19 2.26
C SER A 290 -12.91 12.52 2.79
N THR A 291 -12.07 13.55 2.79
CA THR A 291 -12.50 14.93 3.15
C THR A 291 -13.53 15.50 2.17
N ALA A 292 -13.68 14.89 0.98
CA ALA A 292 -14.69 15.25 0.00
C ALA A 292 -16.06 14.58 0.25
N MET A 293 -16.17 13.65 1.24
CA MET A 293 -17.44 12.99 1.56
C MET A 293 -18.43 13.99 2.21
N PRO A 294 -19.67 14.13 1.72
CA PRO A 294 -20.69 14.94 2.38
C PRO A 294 -20.93 14.48 3.82
N GLU A 295 -21.11 15.42 4.73
CA GLU A 295 -21.19 15.15 6.18
C GLU A 295 -22.35 14.22 6.53
N ASP A 296 -23.52 14.43 5.93
CA ASP A 296 -24.73 13.63 6.15
C ASP A 296 -24.56 12.18 5.65
N VAL A 297 -23.86 11.99 4.51
CA VAL A 297 -23.51 10.65 4.00
C VAL A 297 -22.47 10.00 4.91
N GLY A 298 -21.44 10.76 5.31
CA GLY A 298 -20.40 10.29 6.23
C GLY A 298 -20.97 9.83 7.57
N ALA A 299 -21.95 10.55 8.13
CA ALA A 299 -22.63 10.15 9.36
C ALA A 299 -23.36 8.81 9.20
N LYS A 300 -24.11 8.61 8.12
CA LYS A 300 -24.77 7.32 7.84
C LYS A 300 -23.77 6.16 7.67
N VAL A 301 -22.66 6.42 6.98
CA VAL A 301 -21.59 5.42 6.79
C VAL A 301 -20.94 5.06 8.13
N TYR A 302 -20.67 6.05 8.97
CA TYR A 302 -20.14 5.85 10.32
C TYR A 302 -21.06 4.99 11.16
N ASP A 303 -22.34 5.35 11.23
CA ASP A 303 -23.37 4.60 11.98
C ASP A 303 -23.51 3.16 11.46
N GLY A 304 -23.42 2.97 10.14
CA GLY A 304 -23.42 1.64 9.51
C GLY A 304 -22.26 0.76 9.99
N PHE A 305 -21.03 1.28 10.05
CA PHE A 305 -19.89 0.52 10.59
C PHE A 305 -20.03 0.23 12.08
N VAL A 306 -20.54 1.18 12.86
CA VAL A 306 -20.83 0.96 14.28
C VAL A 306 -21.89 -0.13 14.46
N ALA A 307 -22.99 -0.07 13.71
CA ALA A 307 -24.04 -1.08 13.73
C ALA A 307 -23.51 -2.46 13.30
N MET A 308 -22.64 -2.52 12.29
CA MET A 308 -22.02 -3.77 11.84
C MET A 308 -21.24 -4.46 12.98
N THR A 309 -20.56 -3.71 13.86
CA THR A 309 -19.85 -4.29 15.01
C THR A 309 -20.76 -4.71 16.17
N ALA A 310 -21.98 -4.23 16.21
CA ALA A 310 -22.98 -4.61 17.22
C ALA A 310 -23.68 -5.94 16.91
N GLU A 311 -23.55 -6.43 15.68
CA GLU A 311 -24.15 -7.69 15.21
C GLU A 311 -23.08 -8.78 15.06
N GLU A 312 -23.35 -10.00 15.53
CA GLU A 312 -22.45 -11.15 15.40
C GLU A 312 -22.11 -11.43 13.92
N ALA A 313 -23.11 -11.39 13.03
CA ALA A 313 -22.92 -11.59 11.60
C ALA A 313 -22.04 -10.49 10.97
N GLY A 314 -22.18 -9.25 11.41
CA GLY A 314 -21.36 -8.13 10.95
C GLY A 314 -19.91 -8.25 11.41
N LEU A 315 -19.68 -8.64 12.65
CA LEU A 315 -18.32 -8.93 13.15
C LEU A 315 -17.66 -10.09 12.40
N GLU A 316 -18.41 -11.14 12.08
CA GLU A 316 -17.87 -12.26 11.30
C GLU A 316 -17.47 -11.85 9.89
N ILE A 317 -18.24 -10.97 9.22
CA ILE A 317 -17.88 -10.36 7.94
C ILE A 317 -16.56 -9.58 8.07
N LEU A 318 -16.46 -8.69 9.06
CA LEU A 318 -15.26 -7.87 9.29
C LEU A 318 -14.04 -8.72 9.62
N LYS A 319 -14.20 -9.77 10.40
CA LYS A 319 -13.14 -10.71 10.76
C LYS A 319 -12.61 -11.46 9.55
N ASN A 320 -13.48 -11.86 8.63
CA ASN A 320 -13.14 -12.64 7.44
C ASN A 320 -12.70 -11.78 6.24
N ALA A 321 -12.77 -10.46 6.33
CA ALA A 321 -12.40 -9.54 5.25
C ALA A 321 -10.89 -9.40 5.00
N GLY A 322 -10.08 -10.30 5.57
CA GLY A 322 -8.62 -10.29 5.40
C GLY A 322 -7.86 -9.42 6.41
N TYR A 323 -8.56 -8.71 7.29
CA TYR A 323 -7.96 -7.82 8.30
C TYR A 323 -8.12 -8.31 9.75
N GLU A 324 -8.78 -9.44 9.95
CA GLU A 324 -9.02 -10.04 11.28
C GLU A 324 -9.66 -9.05 12.28
N ILE A 325 -10.57 -8.19 11.81
CA ILE A 325 -11.22 -7.15 12.61
C ILE A 325 -12.16 -7.80 13.62
N GLN A 326 -11.94 -7.54 14.92
CA GLN A 326 -12.77 -8.05 16.03
C GLN A 326 -13.60 -6.93 16.67
N GLY A 327 -13.42 -5.69 16.26
CA GLY A 327 -14.16 -4.54 16.71
C GLY A 327 -13.64 -3.26 16.10
N LEU A 328 -14.41 -2.20 16.25
CA LEU A 328 -14.07 -0.85 15.82
C LEU A 328 -14.26 0.10 17.00
N LYS A 329 -13.35 1.04 17.20
CA LYS A 329 -13.45 2.12 18.19
C LYS A 329 -13.42 3.47 17.49
N PRO A 330 -14.19 4.47 17.94
CA PRO A 330 -14.03 5.85 17.49
C PRO A 330 -12.57 6.29 17.66
N ALA A 331 -12.03 6.98 16.66
CA ALA A 331 -10.69 7.51 16.69
C ALA A 331 -10.63 8.88 16.02
N GLU A 332 -9.76 9.73 16.56
CA GLU A 332 -9.39 11.02 16.01
C GLU A 332 -7.91 10.99 15.61
N ASP A 333 -7.47 11.98 14.86
CA ASP A 333 -6.10 12.09 14.37
C ASP A 333 -5.04 12.06 15.49
N SER A 334 -5.37 12.62 16.66
CA SER A 334 -4.53 12.61 17.86
C SER A 334 -4.18 11.22 18.40
N PHE A 335 -4.97 10.18 18.05
CA PHE A 335 -4.64 8.79 18.38
C PHE A 335 -3.26 8.37 17.83
N TYR A 336 -2.80 8.99 16.74
CA TYR A 336 -1.53 8.67 16.09
C TYR A 336 -0.35 9.52 16.53
N ASP A 337 -0.50 10.48 17.45
CA ASP A 337 0.55 11.46 17.82
C ASP A 337 1.78 10.80 18.43
N ALA A 338 1.58 9.81 19.29
CA ALA A 338 2.68 9.05 19.88
C ALA A 338 3.49 8.31 18.82
N PHE A 339 2.81 7.72 17.83
CA PHE A 339 3.47 7.01 16.74
C PHE A 339 4.19 7.96 15.78
N ARG A 340 3.59 9.13 15.45
CA ARG A 340 4.27 10.20 14.69
C ARG A 340 5.56 10.64 15.36
N SER A 341 5.50 10.86 16.69
CA SER A 341 6.67 11.27 17.48
C SER A 341 7.76 10.20 17.47
N ALA A 342 7.40 8.92 17.55
CA ALA A 342 8.34 7.81 17.48
C ALA A 342 9.00 7.69 16.10
N LEU A 343 8.24 7.84 15.02
CA LEU A 343 8.77 7.87 13.64
C LEU A 343 9.77 9.02 13.45
N GLN A 344 9.41 10.22 13.89
CA GLN A 344 10.27 11.39 13.80
C GLN A 344 11.57 11.20 14.60
N ALA A 345 11.48 10.66 15.81
CA ALA A 345 12.65 10.39 16.65
C ALA A 345 13.59 9.34 16.05
N SER A 346 13.05 8.37 15.31
CA SER A 346 13.83 7.35 14.59
C SER A 346 14.48 7.87 13.31
N GLY A 347 14.24 9.13 12.92
CA GLY A 347 14.75 9.72 11.68
C GLY A 347 14.09 9.16 10.40
N VAL A 348 12.95 8.50 10.53
CA VAL A 348 12.16 8.05 9.38
C VAL A 348 11.34 9.23 8.87
N ASP A 349 11.76 9.80 7.76
CA ASP A 349 10.97 10.79 7.03
C ASP A 349 9.99 10.09 6.09
N ILE A 350 8.77 9.94 6.58
CA ILE A 350 7.70 9.25 5.84
C ILE A 350 7.33 9.97 4.53
N THR A 351 7.56 11.28 4.43
CA THR A 351 7.21 12.07 3.23
C THR A 351 8.09 11.71 2.03
N THR A 352 9.25 11.12 2.26
CA THR A 352 10.15 10.64 1.19
C THR A 352 9.80 9.25 0.67
N MET A 353 8.88 8.54 1.32
CA MET A 353 8.48 7.17 0.96
C MET A 353 7.40 7.12 -0.12
N VAL A 354 6.72 8.24 -0.35
CA VAL A 354 5.75 8.41 -1.46
C VAL A 354 6.43 9.23 -2.56
N LYS A 355 6.68 8.62 -3.71
CA LYS A 355 7.19 9.29 -4.91
C LYS A 355 6.22 9.09 -6.05
#